data_373e2d79790b54ababc98a6a3a8ba6d2
#
_entry.id   373e2d79790b54ababc98a6a3a8ba6d2
#
_cell.length_a   1.000
_cell.length_b   1.000
_cell.length_c   1.000
_cell.angle_alpha   90.00
_cell.angle_beta   90.00
_cell.angle_gamma   90.00
#
_symmetry.space_group_name_H-M   'P 1'
#
loop_
_entity.id
_entity.type
_entity.pdbx_description
1 polymer ?
#
loop_
_entity_poly.entity_id
_entity_poly.type
_entity_poly.pdbx_seq_one_letter_code
_entity_poly.pdbx_strand_id
1 'polypeptide(L)'
;MNDALPSTDQGAAGPLIPVLAVVGVGLIGGSFAAALRRAGQVGRVLGVGRNAASLARAVELGLIDEAVSAEDAAARADLVLLSTPVGGLKNVLSRMLPHLDAATVVTDAGSTKAEVVDAAREALGERVGCFVPGHPIAGAERTGPEAADAKLYAGRTVILTPLAENSAASINQVRRAWQACGASVIDMDAGAHDRVLASVSHLPHLLSSVYMEQVATAADARTRLDLAGSGFRDFTRIAAGSPEMWRDIFLSNRDAMLAELADVRAVLDRAERAIADGDDVTLLALLDTAAQARRNWRKE
;
A
#
# COMPACT_ATOMS: atom_id res chain seq x y z
N MET A 1 21.86 -53.60 24.91
CA MET A 1 21.34 -52.29 25.34
C MET A 1 21.06 -51.48 24.11
N ASN A 2 19.82 -51.42 23.76
CA ASN A 2 19.33 -50.68 22.58
C ASN A 2 18.86 -49.31 23.07
N ASP A 3 19.67 -48.28 22.88
CA ASP A 3 19.25 -46.90 23.10
C ASP A 3 18.48 -46.43 21.86
N ALA A 4 17.14 -46.47 21.96
CA ALA A 4 16.27 -45.85 20.99
C ALA A 4 16.29 -44.32 21.23
N LEU A 5 16.78 -43.56 20.25
CA LEU A 5 16.68 -42.11 20.21
C LEU A 5 15.21 -41.74 20.18
N PRO A 6 14.77 -40.70 20.94
CA PRO A 6 13.40 -40.23 20.87
C PRO A 6 13.14 -39.58 19.51
N SER A 7 12.16 -40.07 18.78
CA SER A 7 11.59 -39.44 17.59
C SER A 7 10.97 -38.11 18.00
N THR A 8 11.60 -37.01 17.60
CA THR A 8 10.98 -35.68 17.65
C THR A 8 9.89 -35.62 16.56
N ASP A 9 8.71 -36.07 16.93
CA ASP A 9 7.48 -35.77 16.18
C ASP A 9 7.18 -34.27 16.40
N GLN A 10 7.79 -33.42 15.58
CA GLN A 10 7.35 -32.04 15.44
C GLN A 10 6.04 -32.10 14.65
N GLY A 11 4.92 -32.23 15.35
CA GLY A 11 3.61 -32.09 14.78
C GLY A 11 3.59 -30.81 13.96
N ALA A 12 3.46 -30.95 12.64
CA ALA A 12 3.42 -29.82 11.71
C ALA A 12 2.25 -28.93 12.10
N ALA A 13 2.55 -27.81 12.76
CA ALA A 13 1.56 -26.79 13.02
C ALA A 13 0.95 -26.39 11.65
N GLY A 14 -0.38 -26.39 11.58
CA GLY A 14 -1.08 -26.01 10.35
C GLY A 14 -0.69 -24.60 9.87
N PRO A 15 -1.12 -24.18 8.69
CA PRO A 15 -0.76 -22.88 8.14
C PRO A 15 -1.21 -21.76 9.08
N LEU A 16 -0.47 -20.66 9.12
CA LEU A 16 -0.78 -19.47 9.93
C LEU A 16 -2.20 -18.95 9.67
N ILE A 17 -2.67 -19.05 8.42
CA ILE A 17 -3.98 -18.61 7.97
C ILE A 17 -4.66 -19.79 7.27
N PRO A 18 -5.58 -20.50 7.95
CA PRO A 18 -6.31 -21.60 7.32
C PRO A 18 -7.10 -21.14 6.09
N VAL A 19 -7.86 -20.04 6.18
CA VAL A 19 -8.64 -19.45 5.09
C VAL A 19 -8.38 -17.96 5.00
N LEU A 20 -7.79 -17.53 3.88
CA LEU A 20 -7.57 -16.13 3.53
C LEU A 20 -8.64 -15.67 2.54
N ALA A 21 -9.26 -14.53 2.78
CA ALA A 21 -10.03 -13.83 1.76
C ALA A 21 -9.24 -12.60 1.25
N VAL A 22 -9.15 -12.46 -0.08
CA VAL A 22 -8.54 -11.31 -0.74
C VAL A 22 -9.60 -10.55 -1.50
N VAL A 23 -9.93 -9.35 -1.03
CA VAL A 23 -10.86 -8.45 -1.73
C VAL A 23 -10.04 -7.51 -2.61
N GLY A 24 -10.11 -7.74 -3.92
CA GLY A 24 -9.26 -7.08 -4.90
C GLY A 24 -8.02 -7.91 -5.26
N VAL A 25 -8.19 -8.92 -6.13
CA VAL A 25 -7.11 -9.82 -6.56
C VAL A 25 -6.34 -9.18 -7.73
N GLY A 26 -5.57 -8.15 -7.41
CA GLY A 26 -4.67 -7.45 -8.35
C GLY A 26 -3.21 -7.63 -7.94
N LEU A 27 -2.36 -6.64 -8.32
CA LEU A 27 -0.94 -6.62 -7.93
C LEU A 27 -0.78 -6.86 -6.43
N ILE A 28 -1.40 -6.05 -5.58
CA ILE A 28 -1.20 -6.08 -4.13
C ILE A 28 -1.82 -7.34 -3.50
N GLY A 29 -3.13 -7.53 -3.66
CA GLY A 29 -3.83 -8.68 -3.05
C GLY A 29 -3.36 -10.03 -3.60
N GLY A 30 -3.13 -10.12 -4.92
CA GLY A 30 -2.60 -11.32 -5.56
C GLY A 30 -1.18 -11.65 -5.10
N SER A 31 -0.31 -10.64 -4.95
CA SER A 31 1.05 -10.84 -4.43
C SER A 31 1.06 -11.31 -2.98
N PHE A 32 0.14 -10.81 -2.13
CA PHE A 32 0.02 -11.26 -0.75
C PHE A 32 -0.38 -12.74 -0.68
N ALA A 33 -1.38 -13.14 -1.44
CA ALA A 33 -1.80 -14.54 -1.55
C ALA A 33 -0.64 -15.44 -2.06
N ALA A 34 0.02 -15.03 -3.15
CA ALA A 34 1.14 -15.78 -3.73
C ALA A 34 2.34 -15.90 -2.78
N ALA A 35 2.65 -14.84 -2.03
CA ALA A 35 3.73 -14.83 -1.05
C ALA A 35 3.45 -15.80 0.12
N LEU A 36 2.22 -15.77 0.67
CA LEU A 36 1.80 -16.67 1.74
C LEU A 36 1.76 -18.14 1.27
N ARG A 37 1.30 -18.41 0.04
CA ARG A 37 1.37 -19.75 -0.54
C ARG A 37 2.80 -20.25 -0.66
N ARG A 38 3.69 -19.42 -1.20
CA ARG A 38 5.11 -19.74 -1.31
C ARG A 38 5.77 -20.05 0.04
N ALA A 39 5.33 -19.36 1.10
CA ALA A 39 5.81 -19.56 2.45
C ALA A 39 5.15 -20.76 3.17
N GLY A 40 4.14 -21.42 2.57
CA GLY A 40 3.37 -22.49 3.20
C GLY A 40 2.54 -22.00 4.39
N GLN A 41 2.17 -20.72 4.42
CA GLN A 41 1.49 -20.07 5.55
C GLN A 41 0.00 -19.79 5.31
N VAL A 42 -0.55 -20.25 4.19
CA VAL A 42 -1.98 -20.17 3.89
C VAL A 42 -2.52 -21.52 3.42
N GLY A 43 -3.71 -21.89 3.90
CA GLY A 43 -4.39 -23.11 3.47
C GLY A 43 -5.19 -22.87 2.20
N ARG A 44 -6.29 -22.12 2.30
CA ARG A 44 -7.20 -21.80 1.19
C ARG A 44 -7.28 -20.29 0.98
N VAL A 45 -7.39 -19.88 -0.29
CA VAL A 45 -7.53 -18.46 -0.66
C VAL A 45 -8.81 -18.24 -1.43
N LEU A 46 -9.68 -17.39 -0.88
CA LEU A 46 -10.93 -16.92 -1.49
C LEU A 46 -10.68 -15.56 -2.14
N GLY A 47 -11.12 -15.39 -3.38
CA GLY A 47 -10.99 -14.13 -4.10
C GLY A 47 -12.32 -13.42 -4.25
N VAL A 48 -12.34 -12.12 -3.95
CA VAL A 48 -13.50 -11.24 -4.15
C VAL A 48 -13.13 -10.11 -5.09
N GLY A 49 -13.98 -9.82 -6.08
CA GLY A 49 -13.74 -8.74 -7.03
C GLY A 49 -14.98 -8.44 -7.87
N ARG A 50 -14.96 -7.32 -8.59
CA ARG A 50 -16.06 -6.86 -9.44
C ARG A 50 -16.03 -7.47 -10.85
N ASN A 51 -14.84 -7.85 -11.32
CA ASN A 51 -14.65 -8.35 -12.68
C ASN A 51 -14.46 -9.86 -12.66
N ALA A 52 -15.46 -10.59 -13.18
CA ALA A 52 -15.46 -12.04 -13.21
C ALA A 52 -14.30 -12.61 -14.05
N ALA A 53 -13.91 -11.95 -15.14
CA ALA A 53 -12.80 -12.41 -15.98
C ALA A 53 -11.45 -12.28 -15.24
N SER A 54 -11.25 -11.21 -14.48
CA SER A 54 -10.06 -11.05 -13.63
C SER A 54 -10.01 -12.11 -12.52
N LEU A 55 -11.14 -12.45 -11.92
CA LEU A 55 -11.19 -13.51 -10.91
C LEU A 55 -10.94 -14.89 -11.51
N ALA A 56 -11.52 -15.21 -12.67
CA ALA A 56 -11.23 -16.46 -13.39
C ALA A 56 -9.72 -16.55 -13.71
N ARG A 57 -9.13 -15.45 -14.16
CA ARG A 57 -7.70 -15.39 -14.43
C ARG A 57 -6.86 -15.59 -13.18
N ALA A 58 -7.30 -15.05 -12.03
CA ALA A 58 -6.62 -15.25 -10.74
C ALA A 58 -6.67 -16.73 -10.28
N VAL A 59 -7.76 -17.46 -10.59
CA VAL A 59 -7.85 -18.91 -10.36
C VAL A 59 -6.87 -19.67 -11.26
N GLU A 60 -6.84 -19.35 -12.57
CA GLU A 60 -5.91 -19.98 -13.52
C GLU A 60 -4.44 -19.76 -13.13
N LEU A 61 -4.10 -18.60 -12.60
CA LEU A 61 -2.76 -18.26 -12.11
C LEU A 61 -2.44 -18.89 -10.75
N GLY A 62 -3.37 -19.58 -10.11
CA GLY A 62 -3.22 -20.18 -8.80
C GLY A 62 -3.08 -19.16 -7.65
N LEU A 63 -3.51 -17.91 -7.86
CA LEU A 63 -3.51 -16.86 -6.83
C LEU A 63 -4.62 -17.08 -5.80
N ILE A 64 -5.78 -17.56 -6.26
CA ILE A 64 -6.95 -17.90 -5.44
C ILE A 64 -7.44 -19.31 -5.81
N ASP A 65 -8.11 -19.98 -4.87
CA ASP A 65 -8.72 -21.30 -5.10
C ASP A 65 -10.16 -21.18 -5.58
N GLU A 66 -10.84 -20.10 -5.22
CA GLU A 66 -12.26 -19.91 -5.48
C GLU A 66 -12.59 -18.41 -5.55
N ALA A 67 -13.43 -18.03 -6.52
CA ALA A 67 -14.04 -16.71 -6.59
C ALA A 67 -15.39 -16.75 -5.86
N VAL A 68 -15.59 -15.85 -4.88
CA VAL A 68 -16.76 -15.83 -4.03
C VAL A 68 -17.33 -14.41 -3.87
N SER A 69 -18.52 -14.29 -3.29
CA SER A 69 -19.07 -13.01 -2.87
C SER A 69 -18.33 -12.45 -1.63
N ALA A 70 -18.51 -11.17 -1.32
CA ALA A 70 -17.94 -10.58 -0.12
C ALA A 70 -18.54 -11.20 1.15
N GLU A 71 -19.82 -11.52 1.11
CA GLU A 71 -20.58 -12.15 2.19
C GLU A 71 -20.05 -13.57 2.49
N ASP A 72 -19.87 -14.39 1.44
CA ASP A 72 -19.31 -15.74 1.58
C ASP A 72 -17.86 -15.69 2.08
N ALA A 73 -17.07 -14.76 1.58
CA ALA A 73 -15.70 -14.56 2.06
C ALA A 73 -15.67 -14.22 3.55
N ALA A 74 -16.55 -13.30 3.99
CA ALA A 74 -16.67 -12.91 5.40
C ALA A 74 -17.06 -14.05 6.32
N ALA A 75 -17.96 -14.93 5.85
CA ALA A 75 -18.45 -16.08 6.64
C ALA A 75 -17.41 -17.21 6.77
N ARG A 76 -16.38 -17.25 5.94
CA ARG A 76 -15.47 -18.40 5.82
C ARG A 76 -14.01 -18.08 6.12
N ALA A 77 -13.62 -16.81 6.15
CA ALA A 77 -12.23 -16.41 6.28
C ALA A 77 -11.79 -16.23 7.74
N ASP A 78 -10.56 -16.67 8.03
CA ASP A 78 -9.86 -16.35 9.28
C ASP A 78 -9.16 -14.99 9.21
N LEU A 79 -8.70 -14.62 8.00
CA LEU A 79 -8.11 -13.32 7.70
C LEU A 79 -8.67 -12.77 6.39
N VAL A 80 -9.07 -11.50 6.39
CA VAL A 80 -9.49 -10.78 5.19
C VAL A 80 -8.48 -9.68 4.88
N LEU A 81 -7.94 -9.65 3.65
CA LEU A 81 -7.17 -8.53 3.12
C LEU A 81 -8.03 -7.70 2.17
N LEU A 82 -8.20 -6.42 2.48
CA LEU A 82 -8.82 -5.43 1.59
C LEU A 82 -7.73 -4.73 0.77
N SER A 83 -7.67 -5.01 -0.52
CA SER A 83 -6.74 -4.41 -1.49
C SER A 83 -7.48 -3.76 -2.66
N THR A 84 -8.62 -3.14 -2.33
CA THR A 84 -9.41 -2.28 -3.22
C THR A 84 -9.03 -0.82 -3.04
N PRO A 85 -9.36 0.08 -4.00
CA PRO A 85 -9.23 1.51 -3.80
C PRO A 85 -9.91 1.98 -2.50
N VAL A 86 -9.30 2.95 -1.82
CA VAL A 86 -9.72 3.42 -0.49
C VAL A 86 -11.19 3.84 -0.46
N GLY A 87 -11.68 4.56 -1.46
CA GLY A 87 -13.09 5.00 -1.55
C GLY A 87 -14.12 3.87 -1.61
N GLY A 88 -13.70 2.62 -1.88
CA GLY A 88 -14.58 1.45 -1.89
C GLY A 88 -14.64 0.67 -0.57
N LEU A 89 -13.74 0.96 0.37
CA LEU A 89 -13.51 0.16 1.56
C LEU A 89 -14.75 0.12 2.48
N LYS A 90 -15.36 1.26 2.76
CA LYS A 90 -16.56 1.36 3.60
C LYS A 90 -17.69 0.46 3.11
N ASN A 91 -18.00 0.51 1.80
CA ASN A 91 -19.06 -0.30 1.22
C ASN A 91 -18.76 -1.81 1.34
N VAL A 92 -17.53 -2.22 1.10
CA VAL A 92 -17.11 -3.62 1.25
C VAL A 92 -17.26 -4.07 2.69
N LEU A 93 -16.75 -3.31 3.65
CA LEU A 93 -16.87 -3.62 5.09
C LEU A 93 -18.31 -3.71 5.55
N SER A 94 -19.18 -2.76 5.15
CA SER A 94 -20.60 -2.78 5.52
C SER A 94 -21.35 -4.02 5.00
N ARG A 95 -20.98 -4.51 3.82
CA ARG A 95 -21.55 -5.74 3.26
C ARG A 95 -21.03 -7.00 3.98
N MET A 96 -19.77 -6.99 4.40
CA MET A 96 -19.14 -8.12 5.09
C MET A 96 -19.59 -8.23 6.54
N LEU A 97 -19.84 -7.11 7.21
CA LEU A 97 -20.11 -7.05 8.65
C LEU A 97 -21.16 -8.07 9.16
N PRO A 98 -22.34 -8.24 8.52
CA PRO A 98 -23.35 -9.18 9.03
C PRO A 98 -22.91 -10.65 8.96
N HIS A 99 -21.86 -10.95 8.21
CA HIS A 99 -21.38 -12.30 7.92
C HIS A 99 -20.02 -12.61 8.57
N LEU A 100 -19.32 -11.60 9.12
CA LEU A 100 -18.01 -11.79 9.75
C LEU A 100 -18.15 -12.67 11.00
N ASP A 101 -17.36 -13.74 11.07
CA ASP A 101 -17.20 -14.49 12.33
C ASP A 101 -16.56 -13.62 13.43
N ALA A 102 -16.79 -13.98 14.68
CA ALA A 102 -16.27 -13.23 15.83
C ALA A 102 -14.72 -13.25 15.89
N ALA A 103 -14.10 -14.29 15.36
CA ALA A 103 -12.66 -14.48 15.35
C ALA A 103 -11.97 -13.94 14.07
N THR A 104 -12.74 -13.59 13.05
CA THR A 104 -12.18 -13.09 11.79
C THR A 104 -11.45 -11.77 11.99
N VAL A 105 -10.21 -11.70 11.54
CA VAL A 105 -9.42 -10.45 11.49
C VAL A 105 -9.47 -9.87 10.08
N VAL A 106 -9.64 -8.55 10.00
CA VAL A 106 -9.64 -7.82 8.72
C VAL A 106 -8.45 -6.86 8.70
N THR A 107 -7.76 -6.78 7.59
CA THR A 107 -6.68 -5.81 7.35
C THR A 107 -6.83 -5.21 5.96
N ASP A 108 -6.13 -4.10 5.70
CA ASP A 108 -6.11 -3.48 4.38
C ASP A 108 -4.69 -3.26 3.87
N ALA A 109 -4.61 -2.82 2.63
CA ALA A 109 -3.36 -2.43 1.97
C ALA A 109 -3.46 -1.02 1.35
N GLY A 110 -4.36 -0.18 1.86
CA GLY A 110 -4.59 1.17 1.35
C GLY A 110 -3.42 2.12 1.58
N SER A 111 -3.25 3.08 0.67
CA SER A 111 -2.13 4.03 0.70
C SER A 111 -2.30 5.16 1.73
N THR A 112 -3.51 5.36 2.27
CA THR A 112 -3.84 6.34 3.31
C THR A 112 -4.46 5.64 4.50
N LYS A 113 -4.32 6.19 5.70
CA LYS A 113 -4.79 5.49 6.91
C LYS A 113 -5.87 6.23 7.68
N ALA A 114 -5.83 7.55 7.80
CA ALA A 114 -6.83 8.28 8.59
C ALA A 114 -8.25 8.06 8.04
N GLU A 115 -8.48 8.30 6.75
CA GLU A 115 -9.79 8.07 6.13
C GLU A 115 -10.20 6.59 6.14
N VAL A 116 -9.22 5.68 5.97
CA VAL A 116 -9.46 4.22 6.05
C VAL A 116 -9.95 3.82 7.44
N VAL A 117 -9.37 4.38 8.50
CA VAL A 117 -9.77 4.14 9.90
C VAL A 117 -11.18 4.69 10.15
N ASP A 118 -11.47 5.90 9.69
CA ASP A 118 -12.79 6.50 9.85
C ASP A 118 -13.87 5.70 9.10
N ALA A 119 -13.57 5.30 7.86
CA ALA A 119 -14.46 4.44 7.06
C ALA A 119 -14.70 3.07 7.74
N ALA A 120 -13.67 2.49 8.36
CA ALA A 120 -13.79 1.23 9.10
C ALA A 120 -14.63 1.40 10.38
N ARG A 121 -14.43 2.48 11.13
CA ARG A 121 -15.26 2.79 12.33
C ARG A 121 -16.74 2.97 11.97
N GLU A 122 -17.03 3.72 10.91
CA GLU A 122 -18.38 3.90 10.43
C GLU A 122 -19.03 2.60 9.92
N ALA A 123 -18.27 1.75 9.24
CA ALA A 123 -18.78 0.51 8.68
C ALA A 123 -18.95 -0.61 9.72
N LEU A 124 -18.01 -0.75 10.65
CA LEU A 124 -17.93 -1.87 11.58
C LEU A 124 -18.51 -1.56 12.97
N GLY A 125 -18.66 -0.28 13.35
CA GLY A 125 -19.18 0.12 14.65
C GLY A 125 -18.44 -0.54 15.80
N GLU A 126 -19.14 -1.22 16.69
CA GLU A 126 -18.57 -1.93 17.85
C GLU A 126 -17.59 -3.05 17.48
N ARG A 127 -17.64 -3.54 16.23
CA ARG A 127 -16.74 -4.58 15.74
C ARG A 127 -15.44 -4.05 15.15
N VAL A 128 -15.17 -2.74 15.19
CA VAL A 128 -13.95 -2.14 14.62
C VAL A 128 -12.66 -2.76 15.17
N GLY A 129 -12.68 -3.33 16.35
CA GLY A 129 -11.54 -4.06 16.94
C GLY A 129 -11.04 -5.24 16.13
N CYS A 130 -11.83 -5.78 15.18
CA CYS A 130 -11.37 -6.82 14.25
C CYS A 130 -10.56 -6.25 13.08
N PHE A 131 -10.56 -4.95 12.84
CA PHE A 131 -9.87 -4.30 11.72
C PHE A 131 -8.51 -3.75 12.15
N VAL A 132 -7.44 -4.30 11.63
CA VAL A 132 -6.06 -3.86 11.86
C VAL A 132 -5.55 -3.19 10.59
N PRO A 133 -5.49 -1.85 10.53
CA PRO A 133 -5.10 -1.15 9.32
C PRO A 133 -3.63 -1.38 8.97
N GLY A 134 -3.34 -1.51 7.64
CA GLY A 134 -2.00 -1.73 7.15
C GLY A 134 -1.75 -1.04 5.80
N HIS A 135 -0.47 -0.77 5.53
CA HIS A 135 -0.01 -0.23 4.25
C HIS A 135 1.34 -0.84 3.85
N PRO A 136 1.41 -1.72 2.87
CA PRO A 136 2.67 -2.19 2.32
C PRO A 136 3.30 -1.09 1.44
N ILE A 137 4.54 -0.69 1.79
CA ILE A 137 5.31 0.28 0.99
C ILE A 137 5.95 -0.47 -0.18
N ALA A 138 5.09 -0.95 -1.06
CA ALA A 138 5.45 -1.72 -2.24
C ALA A 138 4.40 -1.52 -3.34
N GLY A 139 4.84 -1.50 -4.60
CA GLY A 139 3.98 -1.32 -5.75
C GLY A 139 4.75 -1.41 -7.06
N ALA A 140 4.03 -1.43 -8.16
CA ALA A 140 4.55 -1.32 -9.52
C ALA A 140 3.49 -0.65 -10.41
N GLU A 141 3.91 -0.21 -11.60
CA GLU A 141 3.02 0.45 -12.58
C GLU A 141 2.03 -0.53 -13.25
N ARG A 142 2.22 -1.84 -13.07
CA ARG A 142 1.36 -2.88 -13.64
C ARG A 142 0.16 -3.14 -12.76
N THR A 143 -0.96 -3.49 -13.37
CA THR A 143 -2.25 -3.78 -12.71
C THR A 143 -2.77 -5.16 -13.11
N GLY A 144 -3.80 -5.63 -12.39
CA GLY A 144 -4.43 -6.92 -12.66
C GLY A 144 -3.74 -8.12 -11.98
N PRO A 145 -4.33 -9.32 -12.08
CA PRO A 145 -3.79 -10.53 -11.46
C PRO A 145 -2.46 -10.97 -12.07
N GLU A 146 -2.20 -10.67 -13.36
CA GLU A 146 -0.93 -10.96 -14.04
C GLU A 146 0.26 -10.17 -13.48
N ALA A 147 -0.01 -9.07 -12.77
CA ALA A 147 1.02 -8.27 -12.13
C ALA A 147 1.47 -8.84 -10.79
N ALA A 148 0.75 -9.83 -10.24
CA ALA A 148 1.07 -10.41 -8.93
C ALA A 148 2.47 -11.04 -8.93
N ASP A 149 3.24 -10.74 -7.88
CA ASP A 149 4.59 -11.26 -7.66
C ASP A 149 4.74 -11.72 -6.21
N ALA A 150 5.00 -13.01 -6.02
CA ALA A 150 5.23 -13.60 -4.70
C ALA A 150 6.45 -13.04 -3.95
N LYS A 151 7.28 -12.20 -4.59
CA LYS A 151 8.44 -11.54 -3.99
C LYS A 151 8.23 -10.03 -3.79
N LEU A 152 7.05 -9.51 -4.11
CA LEU A 152 6.77 -8.06 -4.06
C LEU A 152 7.13 -7.43 -2.71
N TYR A 153 6.90 -8.16 -1.63
CA TYR A 153 7.09 -7.66 -0.24
C TYR A 153 8.45 -8.02 0.37
N ALA A 154 9.27 -8.83 -0.30
CA ALA A 154 10.57 -9.24 0.24
C ALA A 154 11.49 -8.03 0.48
N GLY A 155 11.89 -7.82 1.75
CA GLY A 155 12.70 -6.68 2.19
C GLY A 155 11.97 -5.33 2.12
N ARG A 156 10.63 -5.31 1.92
CA ARG A 156 9.83 -4.07 1.92
C ARG A 156 9.26 -3.81 3.31
N THR A 157 9.02 -2.53 3.58
CA THR A 157 8.36 -2.11 4.82
C THR A 157 6.84 -2.24 4.66
N VAL A 158 6.19 -2.76 5.69
CA VAL A 158 4.73 -2.67 5.88
C VAL A 158 4.48 -1.86 7.15
N ILE A 159 3.65 -0.84 7.04
CA ILE A 159 3.27 -0.01 8.18
C ILE A 159 1.91 -0.51 8.67
N LEU A 160 1.82 -0.93 9.92
CA LEU A 160 0.54 -1.12 10.60
C LEU A 160 0.21 0.15 11.39
N THR A 161 -1.08 0.48 11.44
CA THR A 161 -1.56 1.60 12.27
C THR A 161 -2.62 1.09 13.25
N PRO A 162 -2.20 0.31 14.28
CA PRO A 162 -3.12 -0.34 15.20
C PRO A 162 -4.05 0.65 15.89
N LEU A 163 -5.32 0.26 16.02
CA LEU A 163 -6.33 1.01 16.75
C LEU A 163 -6.32 0.65 18.24
N ALA A 164 -6.78 1.55 19.09
CA ALA A 164 -6.92 1.29 20.53
C ALA A 164 -7.87 0.10 20.80
N GLU A 165 -8.80 -0.15 19.89
CA GLU A 165 -9.78 -1.22 19.95
C GLU A 165 -9.23 -2.60 19.54
N ASN A 166 -8.04 -2.64 18.90
CA ASN A 166 -7.45 -3.90 18.46
C ASN A 166 -6.91 -4.73 19.60
N SER A 167 -7.14 -6.03 19.56
CA SER A 167 -6.46 -6.97 20.46
C SER A 167 -5.00 -7.18 20.03
N ALA A 168 -4.11 -7.46 21.00
CA ALA A 168 -2.74 -7.84 20.70
C ALA A 168 -2.64 -9.09 19.79
N ALA A 169 -3.62 -10.01 19.90
CA ALA A 169 -3.70 -11.20 19.07
C ALA A 169 -3.97 -10.85 17.60
N SER A 170 -4.95 -9.98 17.35
CA SER A 170 -5.29 -9.53 15.98
C SER A 170 -4.13 -8.79 15.32
N ILE A 171 -3.49 -7.86 16.04
CA ILE A 171 -2.30 -7.15 15.56
C ILE A 171 -1.19 -8.15 15.20
N ASN A 172 -0.94 -9.11 16.08
CA ASN A 172 0.13 -10.09 15.89
C ASN A 172 -0.16 -11.05 14.72
N GLN A 173 -1.41 -11.43 14.49
CA GLN A 173 -1.82 -12.23 13.32
C GLN A 173 -1.50 -11.51 12.01
N VAL A 174 -1.90 -10.23 11.88
CA VAL A 174 -1.63 -9.43 10.70
C VAL A 174 -0.12 -9.21 10.51
N ARG A 175 0.60 -8.90 11.59
CA ARG A 175 2.07 -8.74 11.57
C ARG A 175 2.75 -9.99 11.05
N ARG A 176 2.42 -11.16 11.59
CA ARG A 176 3.00 -12.43 11.16
C ARG A 176 2.67 -12.76 9.69
N ALA A 177 1.47 -12.42 9.23
CA ALA A 177 1.09 -12.62 7.84
C ALA A 177 1.99 -11.79 6.89
N TRP A 178 2.23 -10.52 7.19
CA TRP A 178 3.14 -9.69 6.39
C TRP A 178 4.61 -10.14 6.50
N GLN A 179 5.06 -10.52 7.69
CA GLN A 179 6.41 -11.08 7.89
C GLN A 179 6.61 -12.38 7.10
N ALA A 180 5.60 -13.24 7.02
CA ALA A 180 5.63 -14.45 6.20
C ALA A 180 5.76 -14.14 4.70
N CYS A 181 5.29 -12.97 4.25
CA CYS A 181 5.54 -12.46 2.89
C CYS A 181 6.98 -11.93 2.70
N GLY A 182 7.81 -11.91 3.74
CA GLY A 182 9.19 -11.39 3.72
C GLY A 182 9.30 -9.89 3.99
N ALA A 183 8.26 -9.25 4.50
CA ALA A 183 8.26 -7.83 4.83
C ALA A 183 8.83 -7.54 6.22
N SER A 184 9.40 -6.33 6.39
CA SER A 184 9.67 -5.73 7.68
C SER A 184 8.44 -4.95 8.14
N VAL A 185 7.91 -5.25 9.33
CA VAL A 185 6.68 -4.61 9.82
C VAL A 185 6.99 -3.65 10.93
N ILE A 186 6.52 -2.40 10.79
CA ILE A 186 6.62 -1.35 11.80
C ILE A 186 5.23 -0.84 12.17
N ASP A 187 5.10 -0.24 13.34
CA ASP A 187 3.88 0.42 13.80
C ASP A 187 4.01 1.92 13.73
N MET A 188 2.92 2.61 13.40
CA MET A 188 2.83 4.05 13.36
C MET A 188 1.40 4.51 13.68
N ASP A 189 1.23 5.71 14.20
CA ASP A 189 -0.08 6.35 14.29
C ASP A 189 -0.63 6.70 12.89
N ALA A 190 -1.94 6.55 12.66
CA ALA A 190 -2.55 6.77 11.35
C ALA A 190 -2.32 8.19 10.80
N GLY A 191 -2.44 9.21 11.66
CA GLY A 191 -2.20 10.59 11.27
C GLY A 191 -0.71 10.87 10.99
N ALA A 192 0.19 10.25 11.78
CA ALA A 192 1.64 10.34 11.52
C ALA A 192 2.00 9.65 10.21
N HIS A 193 1.41 8.47 9.92
CA HIS A 193 1.54 7.78 8.64
C HIS A 193 1.18 8.69 7.47
N ASP A 194 0.00 9.31 7.52
CA ASP A 194 -0.50 10.12 6.41
C ASP A 194 0.35 11.38 6.18
N ARG A 195 0.85 12.03 7.24
CA ARG A 195 1.80 13.15 7.12
C ARG A 195 3.12 12.72 6.48
N VAL A 196 3.72 11.62 6.95
CA VAL A 196 4.99 11.13 6.39
C VAL A 196 4.83 10.73 4.92
N LEU A 197 3.76 10.00 4.58
CA LEU A 197 3.52 9.56 3.20
C LEU A 197 3.13 10.73 2.27
N ALA A 198 2.48 11.78 2.79
CA ALA A 198 2.26 13.00 2.04
C ALA A 198 3.59 13.58 1.53
N SER A 199 4.60 13.66 2.40
CA SER A 199 5.91 14.23 2.08
C SER A 199 6.74 13.35 1.14
N VAL A 200 6.89 12.06 1.44
CA VAL A 200 7.88 11.19 0.77
C VAL A 200 7.31 10.32 -0.36
N SER A 201 5.99 10.34 -0.56
CA SER A 201 5.30 9.55 -1.59
C SER A 201 4.31 10.38 -2.40
N HIS A 202 3.31 10.97 -1.75
CA HIS A 202 2.19 11.58 -2.45
C HIS A 202 2.60 12.87 -3.17
N LEU A 203 3.29 13.78 -2.48
CA LEU A 203 3.77 15.03 -3.07
C LEU A 203 4.74 14.81 -4.23
N PRO A 204 5.73 13.92 -4.15
CA PRO A 204 6.57 13.59 -5.30
C PRO A 204 5.77 13.16 -6.55
N HIS A 205 4.72 12.34 -6.39
CA HIS A 205 3.88 11.94 -7.51
C HIS A 205 3.08 13.12 -8.08
N LEU A 206 2.52 13.97 -7.22
CA LEU A 206 1.81 15.17 -7.67
C LEU A 206 2.73 16.11 -8.45
N LEU A 207 3.92 16.41 -7.91
CA LEU A 207 4.90 17.29 -8.56
C LEU A 207 5.37 16.72 -9.91
N SER A 208 5.63 15.42 -9.96
CA SER A 208 5.97 14.72 -11.21
C SER A 208 4.86 14.85 -12.26
N SER A 209 3.60 14.65 -11.86
CA SER A 209 2.44 14.75 -12.75
C SER A 209 2.21 16.18 -13.24
N VAL A 210 2.28 17.17 -12.34
CA VAL A 210 2.14 18.59 -12.68
C VAL A 210 3.25 19.05 -13.62
N TYR A 211 4.49 18.64 -13.38
CA TYR A 211 5.61 18.98 -14.23
C TYR A 211 5.49 18.33 -15.63
N MET A 212 5.10 17.07 -15.69
CA MET A 212 4.86 16.39 -16.97
C MET A 212 3.71 17.03 -17.75
N GLU A 213 2.62 17.38 -17.11
CA GLU A 213 1.47 18.07 -17.70
C GLU A 213 1.88 19.42 -18.27
N GLN A 214 2.61 20.23 -17.50
CA GLN A 214 3.12 21.54 -17.94
C GLN A 214 3.99 21.44 -19.21
N VAL A 215 4.84 20.41 -19.29
CA VAL A 215 5.68 20.19 -20.49
C VAL A 215 4.85 19.68 -21.67
N ALA A 216 3.92 18.74 -21.42
CA ALA A 216 3.12 18.09 -22.46
C ALA A 216 2.07 19.03 -23.10
N THR A 217 1.63 20.06 -22.37
CA THR A 217 0.63 21.04 -22.85
C THR A 217 1.25 22.32 -23.42
N ALA A 218 2.59 22.46 -23.40
CA ALA A 218 3.27 23.63 -23.95
C ALA A 218 3.13 23.69 -25.48
N ALA A 219 3.14 24.88 -26.07
CA ALA A 219 3.07 25.07 -27.51
C ALA A 219 4.20 24.38 -28.28
N ASP A 220 5.37 24.22 -27.65
CA ASP A 220 6.57 23.56 -28.17
C ASP A 220 6.83 22.19 -27.52
N ALA A 221 5.79 21.53 -27.01
CA ALA A 221 5.86 20.25 -26.27
C ALA A 221 6.72 19.19 -26.97
N ARG A 222 6.56 19.04 -28.29
CA ARG A 222 7.34 18.07 -29.07
C ARG A 222 8.84 18.32 -28.95
N THR A 223 9.27 19.57 -29.17
CA THR A 223 10.68 19.95 -29.07
C THR A 223 11.23 19.71 -27.65
N ARG A 224 10.45 20.05 -26.61
CA ARG A 224 10.86 19.80 -25.22
C ARG A 224 11.04 18.32 -24.94
N LEU A 225 10.11 17.48 -25.39
CA LEU A 225 10.18 16.03 -25.17
C LEU A 225 11.29 15.37 -25.98
N ASP A 226 11.54 15.82 -27.22
CA ASP A 226 12.63 15.30 -28.07
C ASP A 226 14.03 15.63 -27.47
N LEU A 227 14.15 16.74 -26.74
CA LEU A 227 15.38 17.15 -26.06
C LEU A 227 15.47 16.69 -24.59
N ALA A 228 14.47 15.97 -24.09
CA ALA A 228 14.43 15.54 -22.70
C ALA A 228 15.51 14.50 -22.38
N GLY A 229 16.34 14.79 -21.37
CA GLY A 229 17.42 13.91 -20.91
C GLY A 229 16.97 12.91 -19.82
N SER A 230 17.97 12.20 -19.27
CA SER A 230 17.74 11.19 -18.22
C SER A 230 17.11 11.78 -16.96
N GLY A 231 17.52 12.97 -16.53
CA GLY A 231 16.97 13.63 -15.34
C GLY A 231 15.46 13.87 -15.46
N PHE A 232 14.99 14.35 -16.63
CA PHE A 232 13.56 14.51 -16.90
C PHE A 232 12.83 13.15 -16.84
N ARG A 233 13.38 12.13 -17.50
CA ARG A 233 12.80 10.77 -17.55
C ARG A 233 12.68 10.17 -16.14
N ASP A 234 13.73 10.27 -15.34
CA ASP A 234 13.74 9.71 -13.99
C ASP A 234 12.73 10.42 -13.08
N PHE A 235 12.68 11.75 -13.15
CA PHE A 235 11.75 12.54 -12.33
C PHE A 235 10.29 12.33 -12.73
N THR A 236 9.99 12.22 -14.03
CA THR A 236 8.62 12.08 -14.56
C THR A 236 8.15 10.63 -14.68
N ARG A 237 8.98 9.64 -14.41
CA ARG A 237 8.64 8.21 -14.52
C ARG A 237 7.39 7.85 -13.72
N ILE A 238 7.26 8.37 -12.51
CA ILE A 238 6.14 8.08 -11.61
C ILE A 238 4.82 8.76 -12.01
N ALA A 239 4.85 9.74 -12.93
CA ALA A 239 3.64 10.36 -13.47
C ALA A 239 2.81 9.38 -14.35
N ALA A 240 3.38 8.25 -14.77
CA ALA A 240 2.68 7.22 -15.54
C ALA A 240 1.74 6.33 -14.71
N GLY A 241 1.61 6.56 -13.41
CA GLY A 241 0.69 5.83 -12.53
C GLY A 241 -0.79 6.04 -12.88
N SER A 242 -1.69 5.19 -12.32
CA SER A 242 -3.14 5.31 -12.53
C SER A 242 -3.68 6.66 -12.03
N PRO A 243 -4.29 7.47 -12.90
CA PRO A 243 -4.85 8.77 -12.50
C PRO A 243 -5.96 8.63 -11.44
N GLU A 244 -6.81 7.61 -11.54
CA GLU A 244 -7.91 7.37 -10.60
C GLU A 244 -7.37 7.04 -9.21
N MET A 245 -6.37 6.17 -9.13
CA MET A 245 -5.73 5.78 -7.86
C MET A 245 -5.09 7.00 -7.19
N TRP A 246 -4.34 7.81 -7.94
CA TRP A 246 -3.66 8.99 -7.39
C TRP A 246 -4.62 10.10 -7.00
N ARG A 247 -5.68 10.33 -7.80
CA ARG A 247 -6.78 11.23 -7.40
C ARG A 247 -7.35 10.82 -6.03
N ASP A 248 -7.66 9.54 -5.86
CA ASP A 248 -8.25 9.04 -4.62
C ASP A 248 -7.27 9.18 -3.45
N ILE A 249 -5.98 8.90 -3.65
CA ILE A 249 -4.93 9.11 -2.63
C ILE A 249 -4.82 10.59 -2.23
N PHE A 250 -4.77 11.51 -3.19
CA PHE A 250 -4.63 12.94 -2.89
C PHE A 250 -5.84 13.50 -2.16
N LEU A 251 -7.04 13.05 -2.51
CA LEU A 251 -8.27 13.51 -1.86
C LEU A 251 -8.43 12.89 -0.47
N SER A 252 -8.07 11.62 -0.29
CA SER A 252 -8.16 10.96 1.01
C SER A 252 -7.07 11.42 2.00
N ASN A 253 -5.93 11.96 1.52
CA ASN A 253 -4.89 12.56 2.38
C ASN A 253 -4.84 14.09 2.20
N ARG A 254 -5.99 14.72 2.00
CA ARG A 254 -6.11 16.11 1.57
C ARG A 254 -5.37 17.10 2.47
N ASP A 255 -5.59 17.01 3.78
CA ASP A 255 -5.06 18.03 4.71
C ASP A 255 -3.53 17.97 4.80
N ALA A 256 -2.96 16.77 4.88
CA ALA A 256 -1.52 16.59 4.86
C ALA A 256 -0.92 17.01 3.50
N MET A 257 -1.59 16.71 2.39
CA MET A 257 -1.16 17.15 1.06
C MET A 257 -1.15 18.67 0.90
N LEU A 258 -2.17 19.36 1.44
CA LEU A 258 -2.23 20.83 1.38
C LEU A 258 -1.13 21.47 2.23
N ALA A 259 -0.81 20.90 3.39
CA ALA A 259 0.29 21.35 4.23
C ALA A 259 1.65 21.21 3.51
N GLU A 260 1.94 20.02 2.97
CA GLU A 260 3.17 19.76 2.21
C GLU A 260 3.29 20.65 0.96
N LEU A 261 2.19 20.90 0.26
CA LEU A 261 2.16 21.85 -0.87
C LEU A 261 2.49 23.29 -0.45
N ALA A 262 2.02 23.72 0.73
CA ALA A 262 2.35 25.06 1.23
C ALA A 262 3.84 25.17 1.52
N ASP A 263 4.45 24.15 2.13
CA ASP A 263 5.88 24.12 2.44
C ASP A 263 6.73 24.12 1.17
N VAL A 264 6.40 23.31 0.18
CA VAL A 264 7.12 23.28 -1.12
C VAL A 264 6.97 24.60 -1.86
N ARG A 265 5.78 25.23 -1.87
CA ARG A 265 5.59 26.56 -2.48
C ARG A 265 6.52 27.59 -1.83
N ALA A 266 6.62 27.61 -0.50
CA ALA A 266 7.52 28.56 0.19
C ALA A 266 8.99 28.39 -0.22
N VAL A 267 9.43 27.14 -0.47
CA VAL A 267 10.78 26.88 -0.99
C VAL A 267 10.92 27.29 -2.44
N LEU A 268 9.92 27.04 -3.29
CA LEU A 268 9.91 27.47 -4.69
C LEU A 268 9.93 28.99 -4.81
N ASP A 269 9.12 29.71 -4.02
CA ASP A 269 9.10 31.19 -3.98
C ASP A 269 10.45 31.77 -3.56
N ARG A 270 11.16 31.11 -2.64
CA ARG A 270 12.52 31.51 -2.25
C ARG A 270 13.52 31.31 -3.38
N ALA A 271 13.44 30.17 -4.09
CA ALA A 271 14.29 29.89 -5.23
C ALA A 271 14.01 30.87 -6.40
N GLU A 272 12.74 31.16 -6.68
CA GLU A 272 12.31 32.10 -7.71
C GLU A 272 12.87 33.50 -7.44
N ARG A 273 12.73 34.03 -6.20
CA ARG A 273 13.31 35.33 -5.81
C ARG A 273 14.82 35.35 -5.96
N ALA A 274 15.52 34.31 -5.49
CA ALA A 274 16.98 34.24 -5.62
C ALA A 274 17.44 34.27 -7.09
N ILE A 275 16.71 33.61 -7.99
CA ILE A 275 16.99 33.64 -9.43
C ILE A 275 16.68 35.04 -10.01
N ALA A 276 15.55 35.64 -9.65
CA ALA A 276 15.14 36.95 -10.16
C ALA A 276 16.10 38.07 -9.76
N ASP A 277 16.62 38.03 -8.51
CA ASP A 277 17.50 39.01 -7.93
C ASP A 277 18.99 38.76 -8.22
N GLY A 278 19.33 37.60 -8.84
CA GLY A 278 20.71 37.16 -9.05
C GLY A 278 21.45 36.85 -7.74
N ASP A 279 20.71 36.45 -6.69
CA ASP A 279 21.26 36.07 -5.38
C ASP A 279 21.84 34.65 -5.44
N ASP A 280 23.11 34.59 -5.86
CA ASP A 280 23.87 33.36 -5.99
C ASP A 280 24.13 32.68 -4.66
N VAL A 281 24.24 33.44 -3.58
CA VAL A 281 24.51 32.93 -2.22
C VAL A 281 23.30 32.12 -1.70
N THR A 282 22.11 32.70 -1.77
CA THR A 282 20.87 32.04 -1.35
C THR A 282 20.59 30.80 -2.24
N LEU A 283 20.77 30.91 -3.56
CA LEU A 283 20.55 29.79 -4.46
C LEU A 283 21.54 28.64 -4.21
N LEU A 284 22.83 28.97 -4.03
CA LEU A 284 23.83 27.95 -3.72
C LEU A 284 23.58 27.26 -2.40
N ALA A 285 23.19 28.00 -1.34
CA ALA A 285 22.87 27.42 -0.05
C ALA A 285 21.69 26.43 -0.11
N LEU A 286 20.64 26.77 -0.88
CA LEU A 286 19.49 25.88 -1.10
C LEU A 286 19.92 24.58 -1.80
N LEU A 287 20.67 24.72 -2.89
CA LEU A 287 21.13 23.57 -3.68
C LEU A 287 22.09 22.66 -2.91
N ASP A 288 23.01 23.27 -2.12
CA ASP A 288 23.97 22.52 -1.31
C ASP A 288 23.26 21.73 -0.19
N THR A 289 22.29 22.36 0.47
CA THR A 289 21.45 21.67 1.47
C THR A 289 20.76 20.43 0.88
N ALA A 290 20.14 20.57 -0.28
CA ALA A 290 19.48 19.47 -0.97
C ALA A 290 20.47 18.38 -1.40
N ALA A 291 21.62 18.78 -1.94
CA ALA A 291 22.65 17.84 -2.39
C ALA A 291 23.28 17.08 -1.22
N GLN A 292 23.53 17.73 -0.08
CA GLN A 292 24.04 17.08 1.13
C GLN A 292 23.01 16.08 1.69
N ALA A 293 21.75 16.48 1.81
CA ALA A 293 20.68 15.61 2.26
C ALA A 293 20.57 14.37 1.35
N ARG A 294 20.60 14.55 0.02
CA ARG A 294 20.53 13.46 -0.95
C ARG A 294 21.73 12.50 -0.89
N ARG A 295 22.94 13.02 -0.71
CA ARG A 295 24.16 12.21 -0.56
C ARG A 295 24.17 11.40 0.74
N ASN A 296 23.61 11.94 1.82
CA ASN A 296 23.57 11.29 3.13
C ASN A 296 22.40 10.31 3.25
N TRP A 297 21.38 10.46 2.40
CA TRP A 297 20.23 9.54 2.41
C TRP A 297 20.62 8.20 1.79
N ARG A 298 20.69 7.19 2.64
CA ARG A 298 20.88 5.79 2.25
C ARG A 298 19.62 5.05 2.61
N LYS A 299 18.96 4.49 1.60
CA LYS A 299 17.93 3.48 1.81
C LYS A 299 18.67 2.14 1.74
N GLU A 300 18.84 1.51 2.90
CA GLU A 300 19.34 0.14 2.99
C GLU A 300 18.42 -0.86 2.30
#